data_e305d42abae2151f753f389359793561
#
_entry.id   e305d42abae2151f753f389359793561
#
_cell.length_a   1.000
_cell.length_b   1.000
_cell.length_c   1.000
_cell.angle_alpha   90.00
_cell.angle_beta   90.00
_cell.angle_gamma   90.00
#
_symmetry.space_group_name_H-M   'P 1'
#
loop_
_entity.id
_entity.type
_entity.pdbx_description
1 polymer ?
#
loop_
_entity_poly.entity_id
_entity_poly.type
_entity_poly.pdbx_seq_one_letter_code
_entity_poly.pdbx_strand_id
1 'polypeptide(L)'
;MRQAESWGHQRFPEGIFDVLQKPCIPPALYIDLPAFGGHTGRPVFFYGHFDKQPETQGWSEGLGPWTPVVKDGRLYGRGSSDDGYSFYTALTAIQALEASGRPHPRIVGLFETDEESGSIDLAQYLKDIAPRAGNPCILTILDLGIHDYDRIWLTQSLRGVVSFKLKVEVLQHPVHSGIASGIVPSSFAVMRELLDRLEDPATGRVKLPSFHVELPEEHRETLKRCAEIVGQHAVEFPYAGDTEPRSSDPFEAMKRNTWEPSLSILGADGLPSTSEASALLRASTTLALSFRLPPRLDAQRALSEAISAVTTNIPSHAKVTVYDLRAEGGFDAPALAPWLKNSIDKASTEVFGHPVEFCFEGASIGTMRDFRTTFPNASFFNTGVLGAKENAHAPDESLPLSYVERLTEVIARVVASVPLEEA
;
A
#
# COMPACT_ATOMS: atom_id res chain seq x y z
N MET A 1 -12.17 11.13 -13.12
CA MET A 1 -11.87 10.40 -14.36
C MET A 1 -12.20 11.17 -15.64
N ARG A 2 -13.45 11.57 -15.97
CA ARG A 2 -13.77 12.30 -17.22
C ARG A 2 -13.01 13.63 -17.40
N GLN A 3 -12.67 14.32 -16.30
CA GLN A 3 -11.82 15.50 -16.36
C GLN A 3 -10.38 15.16 -16.72
N ALA A 4 -9.85 14.06 -16.18
CA ALA A 4 -8.52 13.54 -16.52
C ALA A 4 -8.46 13.08 -17.99
N GLU A 5 -9.48 12.36 -18.47
CA GLU A 5 -9.65 11.99 -19.87
C GLU A 5 -9.60 13.22 -20.78
N SER A 6 -10.45 14.23 -20.49
CA SER A 6 -10.49 15.49 -21.27
C SER A 6 -9.18 16.25 -21.23
N TRP A 7 -8.53 16.30 -20.06
CA TRP A 7 -7.24 16.94 -19.88
C TRP A 7 -6.14 16.25 -20.70
N GLY A 8 -6.16 14.92 -20.74
CA GLY A 8 -5.24 14.11 -21.55
C GLY A 8 -5.40 14.37 -23.04
N HIS A 9 -6.63 14.27 -23.56
CA HIS A 9 -6.92 14.53 -24.99
C HIS A 9 -6.53 15.94 -25.45
N GLN A 10 -6.66 16.94 -24.58
CA GLN A 10 -6.23 18.31 -24.92
C GLN A 10 -4.72 18.44 -25.11
N ARG A 11 -3.93 17.64 -24.42
CA ARG A 11 -2.47 17.69 -24.45
C ARG A 11 -1.83 16.70 -25.40
N PHE A 12 -2.50 15.58 -25.62
CA PHE A 12 -2.06 14.51 -26.50
C PHE A 12 -3.19 14.16 -27.48
N PRO A 13 -3.41 14.97 -28.52
CA PRO A 13 -4.54 14.78 -29.47
C PRO A 13 -4.50 13.43 -30.22
N GLU A 14 -3.31 12.86 -30.40
CA GLU A 14 -3.11 11.56 -31.07
C GLU A 14 -3.17 10.39 -30.07
N GLY A 15 -3.24 10.67 -28.77
CA GLY A 15 -3.31 9.67 -27.72
C GLY A 15 -4.72 9.10 -27.55
N ILE A 16 -4.78 7.88 -27.06
CA ILE A 16 -6.03 7.24 -26.64
C ILE A 16 -6.20 7.44 -25.13
N PHE A 17 -7.38 7.86 -24.73
CA PHE A 17 -7.81 7.98 -23.33
C PHE A 17 -9.20 7.36 -23.24
N ASP A 18 -9.26 6.05 -22.94
CA ASP A 18 -10.50 5.27 -22.91
C ASP A 18 -10.97 5.07 -21.48
N VAL A 19 -12.14 5.57 -21.12
CA VAL A 19 -12.82 5.18 -19.88
C VAL A 19 -13.41 3.79 -20.06
N LEU A 20 -12.73 2.80 -19.51
CA LEU A 20 -13.17 1.41 -19.48
C LEU A 20 -14.29 1.27 -18.44
N GLN A 21 -15.40 0.72 -18.83
CA GLN A 21 -16.55 0.53 -17.94
C GLN A 21 -17.13 -0.87 -18.13
N LYS A 22 -17.33 -1.56 -17.00
CA LYS A 22 -17.97 -2.88 -16.95
C LYS A 22 -19.19 -2.82 -16.03
N PRO A 23 -20.21 -3.67 -16.23
CA PRO A 23 -21.35 -3.71 -15.32
C PRO A 23 -20.92 -4.07 -13.90
N CYS A 24 -21.37 -3.29 -12.91
CA CYS A 24 -21.10 -3.48 -11.48
C CYS A 24 -19.62 -3.41 -11.08
N ILE A 25 -18.75 -2.88 -11.91
CA ILE A 25 -17.32 -2.70 -11.63
C ILE A 25 -16.98 -1.20 -11.71
N PRO A 26 -16.23 -0.64 -10.74
CA PRO A 26 -15.74 0.73 -10.80
C PRO A 26 -14.95 0.98 -12.10
N PRO A 27 -15.12 2.14 -12.76
CA PRO A 27 -14.47 2.38 -14.07
C PRO A 27 -12.96 2.59 -13.91
N ALA A 28 -12.21 2.32 -14.98
CA ALA A 28 -10.78 2.63 -15.08
C ALA A 28 -10.48 3.46 -16.33
N LEU A 29 -9.45 4.29 -16.30
CA LEU A 29 -8.95 5.04 -17.44
C LEU A 29 -7.73 4.34 -18.03
N TYR A 30 -7.84 3.87 -19.25
CA TYR A 30 -6.71 3.38 -20.05
C TYR A 30 -6.13 4.51 -20.87
N ILE A 31 -4.81 4.64 -20.88
CA ILE A 31 -4.09 5.58 -21.73
C ILE A 31 -3.15 4.84 -22.68
N ASP A 32 -2.96 5.40 -23.87
CA ASP A 32 -2.08 4.86 -24.91
C ASP A 32 -1.56 5.99 -25.79
N LEU A 33 -0.32 6.38 -25.59
CA LEU A 33 0.34 7.43 -26.35
C LEU A 33 1.34 6.81 -27.31
N PRO A 34 1.35 7.21 -28.58
CA PRO A 34 2.32 6.70 -29.56
C PRO A 34 3.75 7.05 -29.15
N ALA A 35 4.71 6.27 -29.63
CA ALA A 35 6.13 6.62 -29.49
C ALA A 35 6.42 7.93 -30.21
N PHE A 36 7.30 8.74 -29.64
CA PHE A 36 7.70 10.03 -30.20
C PHE A 36 9.16 9.99 -30.68
N GLY A 37 9.44 10.80 -31.72
CA GLY A 37 10.80 10.98 -32.24
C GLY A 37 11.41 9.72 -32.87
N GLY A 38 10.56 8.77 -33.32
CA GLY A 38 11.03 7.53 -33.95
C GLY A 38 11.58 6.50 -32.98
N HIS A 39 11.23 6.58 -31.69
CA HIS A 39 11.69 5.63 -30.68
C HIS A 39 11.08 4.22 -30.91
N THR A 40 11.92 3.19 -30.93
CA THR A 40 11.51 1.79 -31.22
C THR A 40 11.52 0.89 -29.98
N GLY A 41 11.85 1.41 -28.81
CA GLY A 41 11.91 0.62 -27.56
C GLY A 41 10.55 0.15 -27.06
N ARG A 42 10.57 -0.83 -26.19
CA ARG A 42 9.39 -1.40 -25.55
C ARG A 42 8.61 -0.34 -24.77
N PRO A 43 7.26 -0.50 -24.66
CA PRO A 43 6.42 0.47 -23.94
C PRO A 43 6.83 0.66 -22.45
N VAL A 44 6.51 1.84 -21.92
CA VAL A 44 6.48 2.12 -20.47
C VAL A 44 5.04 2.13 -20.03
N PHE A 45 4.75 1.45 -18.93
CA PHE A 45 3.42 1.37 -18.34
C PHE A 45 3.37 2.20 -17.05
N PHE A 46 2.34 3.06 -16.92
CA PHE A 46 2.04 3.80 -15.71
C PHE A 46 0.77 3.27 -15.04
N TYR A 47 0.80 3.19 -13.70
CA TYR A 47 -0.34 2.86 -12.88
C TYR A 47 -0.53 3.91 -11.78
N GLY A 48 -1.79 4.14 -11.42
CA GLY A 48 -2.25 4.97 -10.32
C GLY A 48 -3.75 4.85 -10.15
N HIS A 49 -4.33 5.61 -9.18
CA HIS A 49 -5.76 5.56 -8.92
C HIS A 49 -6.40 6.95 -8.74
N PHE A 50 -7.70 7.02 -8.91
CA PHE A 50 -8.48 8.25 -8.80
C PHE A 50 -9.50 8.25 -7.67
N ASP A 51 -9.82 7.09 -7.08
CA ASP A 51 -10.63 7.03 -5.88
C ASP A 51 -9.87 7.59 -4.68
N LYS A 52 -10.58 7.84 -3.62
CA LYS A 52 -10.08 8.58 -2.45
C LYS A 52 -10.65 7.98 -1.19
N GLN A 53 -9.85 7.95 -0.15
CA GLN A 53 -10.35 7.69 1.19
C GLN A 53 -11.47 8.69 1.56
N PRO A 54 -12.44 8.27 2.40
CA PRO A 54 -13.47 9.17 2.90
C PRO A 54 -12.87 10.40 3.58
N GLU A 55 -13.63 11.48 3.58
CA GLU A 55 -13.28 12.65 4.37
C GLU A 55 -13.17 12.28 5.86
N THR A 56 -12.14 12.78 6.52
CA THR A 56 -11.94 12.65 7.96
C THR A 56 -12.18 13.99 8.64
N GLN A 57 -12.59 13.97 9.91
CA GLN A 57 -12.70 15.18 10.72
C GLN A 57 -11.33 15.60 11.25
N GLY A 58 -11.18 16.89 11.55
CA GLY A 58 -9.97 17.41 12.19
C GLY A 58 -9.03 18.18 11.26
N TRP A 59 -9.49 18.56 10.05
CA TRP A 59 -8.74 19.44 9.16
C TRP A 59 -8.47 20.78 9.83
N SER A 60 -7.27 21.32 9.63
CA SER A 60 -6.87 22.62 10.15
C SER A 60 -7.71 23.77 9.56
N GLU A 61 -7.79 24.90 10.26
CA GLU A 61 -8.53 26.07 9.80
C GLU A 61 -8.06 26.54 8.42
N GLY A 62 -9.02 26.69 7.51
CA GLY A 62 -8.77 27.08 6.12
C GLY A 62 -8.36 25.94 5.20
N LEU A 63 -8.23 24.71 5.71
CA LEU A 63 -8.00 23.50 4.92
C LEU A 63 -9.24 22.60 4.93
N GLY A 64 -9.32 21.69 3.97
CA GLY A 64 -10.42 20.74 3.90
C GLY A 64 -10.22 19.71 2.79
N PRO A 65 -10.98 18.60 2.83
CA PRO A 65 -10.75 17.47 1.92
C PRO A 65 -11.03 17.82 0.45
N TRP A 66 -12.05 18.63 0.18
CA TRP A 66 -12.56 18.85 -1.19
C TRP A 66 -12.31 20.23 -1.75
N THR A 67 -11.57 21.07 -1.03
CA THR A 67 -11.16 22.39 -1.51
C THR A 67 -9.64 22.45 -1.55
N PRO A 68 -9.01 22.41 -2.74
CA PRO A 68 -7.56 22.42 -2.85
C PRO A 68 -6.99 23.77 -2.41
N VAL A 69 -5.99 23.74 -1.54
CA VAL A 69 -5.28 24.92 -1.04
C VAL A 69 -3.79 24.75 -1.24
N VAL A 70 -3.14 25.69 -1.93
CA VAL A 70 -1.68 25.76 -1.98
C VAL A 70 -1.18 26.64 -0.84
N LYS A 71 -0.40 26.07 0.06
CA LYS A 71 0.18 26.76 1.20
C LYS A 71 1.57 26.20 1.51
N ASP A 72 2.53 27.06 1.77
CA ASP A 72 3.90 26.69 2.17
C ASP A 72 4.57 25.65 1.23
N GLY A 73 4.35 25.77 -0.10
CA GLY A 73 4.90 24.88 -1.10
C GLY A 73 4.23 23.50 -1.17
N ARG A 74 3.08 23.33 -0.54
CA ARG A 74 2.28 22.09 -0.55
C ARG A 74 0.87 22.34 -1.08
N LEU A 75 0.33 21.36 -1.79
CA LEU A 75 -1.07 21.31 -2.20
C LEU A 75 -1.85 20.46 -1.20
N TYR A 76 -2.72 21.08 -0.42
CA TYR A 76 -3.60 20.40 0.54
C TYR A 76 -4.92 20.01 -0.10
N GLY A 77 -5.40 18.82 0.25
CA GLY A 77 -6.67 18.23 -0.17
C GLY A 77 -6.62 16.71 -0.16
N ARG A 78 -7.77 16.07 0.05
CA ARG A 78 -7.89 14.61 0.01
C ARG A 78 -7.54 14.09 -1.38
N GLY A 79 -6.63 13.10 -1.47
CA GLY A 79 -6.15 12.54 -2.71
C GLY A 79 -5.15 13.42 -3.44
N SER A 80 -4.55 14.41 -2.77
CA SER A 80 -3.48 15.21 -3.37
C SER A 80 -2.18 14.41 -3.49
N SER A 81 -1.84 13.62 -2.48
CA SER A 81 -0.67 12.73 -2.46
C SER A 81 -1.03 11.26 -2.72
N ASP A 82 -2.25 10.85 -2.44
CA ASP A 82 -2.74 9.48 -2.52
C ASP A 82 -4.02 9.41 -3.37
N ASP A 83 -3.96 9.10 -4.67
CA ASP A 83 -2.81 9.09 -5.60
C ASP A 83 -3.09 10.02 -6.80
N GLY A 84 -3.93 11.06 -6.58
CA GLY A 84 -4.41 11.93 -7.66
C GLY A 84 -3.32 12.63 -8.48
N TYR A 85 -2.11 12.72 -7.97
CA TYR A 85 -0.98 13.38 -8.65
C TYR A 85 -0.35 12.49 -9.75
N SER A 86 -0.38 11.16 -9.61
CA SER A 86 0.37 10.21 -10.45
C SER A 86 0.07 10.35 -11.94
N PHE A 87 -1.21 10.42 -12.30
CA PHE A 87 -1.65 10.65 -13.67
C PHE A 87 -1.05 11.92 -14.29
N TYR A 88 -1.13 13.03 -13.55
CA TYR A 88 -0.63 14.32 -14.03
C TYR A 88 0.90 14.33 -14.09
N THR A 89 1.58 13.73 -13.13
CA THR A 89 3.04 13.58 -13.10
C THR A 89 3.53 12.77 -14.29
N ALA A 90 2.92 11.61 -14.54
CA ALA A 90 3.26 10.76 -15.68
C ALA A 90 3.13 11.52 -17.02
N LEU A 91 1.98 12.13 -17.28
CA LEU A 91 1.74 12.83 -18.53
C LEU A 91 2.53 14.13 -18.68
N THR A 92 2.79 14.86 -17.59
CA THR A 92 3.65 16.05 -17.61
C THR A 92 5.08 15.70 -17.96
N ALA A 93 5.59 14.56 -17.46
CA ALA A 93 6.92 14.07 -17.84
C ALA A 93 7.02 13.79 -19.35
N ILE A 94 6.01 13.15 -19.94
CA ILE A 94 5.96 12.88 -21.37
C ILE A 94 5.83 14.17 -22.19
N GLN A 95 4.95 15.09 -21.77
CA GLN A 95 4.80 16.39 -22.44
C GLN A 95 6.12 17.19 -22.45
N ALA A 96 6.89 17.13 -21.35
CA ALA A 96 8.20 17.78 -21.27
C ALA A 96 9.21 17.17 -22.26
N LEU A 97 9.20 15.85 -22.45
CA LEU A 97 10.03 15.18 -23.45
C LEU A 97 9.68 15.63 -24.86
N GLU A 98 8.40 15.59 -25.24
CA GLU A 98 7.94 16.02 -26.56
C GLU A 98 8.27 17.50 -26.82
N ALA A 99 7.97 18.38 -25.86
CA ALA A 99 8.26 19.81 -25.96
C ALA A 99 9.77 20.12 -26.11
N SER A 100 10.63 19.26 -25.55
CA SER A 100 12.09 19.38 -25.70
C SER A 100 12.65 18.65 -26.93
N GLY A 101 11.79 18.01 -27.72
CA GLY A 101 12.18 17.20 -28.90
C GLY A 101 12.91 15.91 -28.55
N ARG A 102 12.82 15.43 -27.33
CA ARG A 102 13.47 14.19 -26.86
C ARG A 102 12.60 12.99 -27.16
N PRO A 103 13.12 11.97 -27.85
CA PRO A 103 12.38 10.75 -28.14
C PRO A 103 11.95 10.00 -26.87
N HIS A 104 10.79 9.33 -26.95
CA HIS A 104 10.33 8.39 -25.93
C HIS A 104 9.59 7.20 -26.55
N PRO A 105 9.57 6.02 -25.91
CA PRO A 105 8.80 4.87 -26.36
C PRO A 105 7.30 5.12 -26.24
N ARG A 106 6.50 4.18 -26.76
CA ARG A 106 5.07 4.15 -26.53
C ARG A 106 4.78 4.13 -25.03
N ILE A 107 3.84 4.95 -24.59
CA ILE A 107 3.39 5.05 -23.20
C ILE A 107 2.02 4.45 -23.08
N VAL A 108 1.84 3.52 -22.16
CA VAL A 108 0.56 2.93 -21.83
C VAL A 108 0.29 3.09 -20.33
N GLY A 109 -0.97 3.06 -19.91
CA GLY A 109 -1.26 3.15 -18.48
C GLY A 109 -2.69 2.76 -18.15
N LEU A 110 -2.90 2.48 -16.88
CA LEU A 110 -4.20 2.20 -16.30
C LEU A 110 -4.34 2.94 -14.97
N PHE A 111 -5.40 3.74 -14.85
CA PHE A 111 -5.74 4.48 -13.65
C PHE A 111 -7.12 4.04 -13.18
N GLU A 112 -7.17 3.34 -12.05
CA GLU A 112 -8.39 2.75 -11.51
C GLU A 112 -9.15 3.68 -10.56
N THR A 113 -10.32 3.22 -10.09
CA THR A 113 -11.15 3.91 -9.10
C THR A 113 -11.66 2.96 -8.02
N ASP A 114 -10.83 1.99 -7.60
CA ASP A 114 -11.17 0.99 -6.59
C ASP A 114 -9.95 0.56 -5.74
N GLU A 115 -8.83 1.31 -5.80
CA GLU A 115 -7.61 0.98 -5.05
C GLU A 115 -7.88 1.01 -3.55
N GLU A 116 -8.50 2.06 -3.08
CA GLU A 116 -8.82 2.31 -1.67
C GLU A 116 -9.82 1.30 -1.08
N SER A 117 -10.51 0.57 -1.95
CA SER A 117 -11.40 -0.55 -1.60
C SER A 117 -10.72 -1.92 -1.79
N GLY A 118 -9.45 -1.94 -2.24
CA GLY A 118 -8.62 -3.14 -2.39
C GLY A 118 -8.52 -3.68 -3.81
N SER A 119 -8.82 -2.89 -4.84
CA SER A 119 -8.65 -3.22 -6.28
C SER A 119 -9.21 -4.58 -6.70
N ILE A 120 -10.38 -4.94 -6.17
CA ILE A 120 -10.97 -6.28 -6.33
C ILE A 120 -11.12 -6.66 -7.80
N ASP A 121 -11.37 -5.67 -8.65
CA ASP A 121 -11.70 -5.86 -10.06
C ASP A 121 -10.55 -5.51 -11.02
N LEU A 122 -9.41 -5.04 -10.54
CA LEU A 122 -8.27 -4.64 -11.37
C LEU A 122 -7.78 -5.77 -12.29
N ALA A 123 -7.73 -7.00 -11.78
CA ALA A 123 -7.31 -8.16 -12.57
C ALA A 123 -8.15 -8.35 -13.86
N GLN A 124 -9.43 -7.95 -13.85
CA GLN A 124 -10.30 -8.02 -15.02
C GLN A 124 -9.94 -6.96 -16.05
N TYR A 125 -9.58 -5.75 -15.63
CA TYR A 125 -9.09 -4.70 -16.52
C TYR A 125 -7.72 -5.05 -17.08
N LEU A 126 -6.81 -5.54 -16.27
CA LEU A 126 -5.47 -5.96 -16.71
C LEU A 126 -5.56 -7.04 -17.80
N LYS A 127 -6.43 -8.02 -17.63
CA LYS A 127 -6.67 -9.06 -18.64
C LYS A 127 -7.12 -8.49 -19.99
N ASP A 128 -7.99 -7.46 -19.98
CA ASP A 128 -8.51 -6.86 -21.20
C ASP A 128 -7.48 -5.96 -21.89
N ILE A 129 -6.68 -5.21 -21.09
CA ILE A 129 -5.71 -4.27 -21.64
C ILE A 129 -4.36 -4.91 -21.99
N ALA A 130 -3.99 -6.04 -21.39
CA ALA A 130 -2.69 -6.68 -21.63
C ALA A 130 -2.36 -6.88 -23.11
N PRO A 131 -3.29 -7.37 -23.97
CA PRO A 131 -3.02 -7.49 -25.41
C PRO A 131 -2.78 -6.13 -26.09
N ARG A 132 -3.43 -5.05 -25.60
CA ARG A 132 -3.27 -3.69 -26.11
C ARG A 132 -1.99 -3.06 -25.60
N ALA A 133 -1.66 -3.24 -24.31
CA ALA A 133 -0.48 -2.68 -23.69
C ALA A 133 0.83 -3.27 -24.25
N GLY A 134 0.77 -4.48 -24.77
CA GLY A 134 1.93 -5.17 -25.32
C GLY A 134 2.86 -5.71 -24.21
N ASN A 135 4.16 -5.58 -24.41
CA ASN A 135 5.17 -6.08 -23.47
C ASN A 135 5.98 -4.91 -22.87
N PRO A 136 5.48 -4.20 -21.86
CA PRO A 136 6.18 -3.06 -21.29
C PRO A 136 7.52 -3.48 -20.69
N CYS A 137 8.52 -2.59 -20.79
CA CYS A 137 9.83 -2.81 -20.14
C CYS A 137 9.89 -2.27 -18.72
N ILE A 138 9.07 -1.25 -18.42
CA ILE A 138 8.94 -0.63 -17.10
C ILE A 138 7.46 -0.63 -16.72
N LEU A 139 7.19 -0.98 -15.47
CA LEU A 139 5.96 -0.67 -14.74
C LEU A 139 6.30 0.44 -13.75
N THR A 140 5.72 1.60 -13.92
CA THR A 140 5.90 2.75 -13.04
C THR A 140 4.68 2.88 -12.14
N ILE A 141 4.89 2.73 -10.84
CA ILE A 141 3.87 2.86 -9.80
C ILE A 141 4.29 3.98 -8.89
N LEU A 142 3.44 5.00 -8.76
CA LEU A 142 3.76 6.26 -8.07
C LEU A 142 3.07 6.39 -6.70
N ASP A 143 2.37 5.36 -6.27
CA ASP A 143 1.57 5.30 -5.05
C ASP A 143 2.33 4.64 -3.90
N LEU A 144 3.54 5.11 -3.61
CA LEU A 144 4.42 4.49 -2.61
C LEU A 144 5.12 5.51 -1.71
N GLY A 145 5.70 4.99 -0.63
CA GLY A 145 6.32 5.77 0.41
C GLY A 145 7.71 6.32 0.06
N ILE A 146 8.05 7.38 0.77
CA ILE A 146 9.39 7.97 0.80
C ILE A 146 9.81 8.19 2.26
N HIS A 147 11.12 8.20 2.50
CA HIS A 147 11.63 8.46 3.85
C HIS A 147 12.26 9.85 4.01
N ASP A 148 12.67 10.48 2.91
CA ASP A 148 13.11 11.88 2.86
C ASP A 148 12.76 12.51 1.49
N TYR A 149 13.00 13.81 1.34
CA TYR A 149 12.72 14.56 0.12
C TYR A 149 13.99 14.88 -0.69
N ASP A 150 15.10 14.24 -0.36
CA ASP A 150 16.42 14.58 -0.89
C ASP A 150 16.89 13.63 -1.99
N ARG A 151 16.11 12.58 -2.29
CA ARG A 151 16.42 11.54 -3.27
C ARG A 151 15.17 10.80 -3.75
N ILE A 152 15.36 9.92 -4.73
CA ILE A 152 14.37 8.91 -5.10
C ILE A 152 14.50 7.72 -4.15
N TRP A 153 13.38 7.29 -3.60
CA TRP A 153 13.23 6.03 -2.89
C TRP A 153 12.53 5.01 -3.78
N LEU A 154 13.04 3.78 -3.82
CA LEU A 154 12.45 2.67 -4.55
C LEU A 154 11.98 1.60 -3.58
N THR A 155 10.69 1.34 -3.58
CA THR A 155 10.10 0.27 -2.77
C THR A 155 10.36 -1.08 -3.40
N GLN A 156 11.12 -1.93 -2.69
CA GLN A 156 11.45 -3.28 -3.12
C GLN A 156 10.42 -4.31 -2.66
N SER A 157 9.80 -4.11 -1.50
CA SER A 157 8.79 -5.07 -1.04
C SER A 157 7.66 -4.42 -0.26
N LEU A 158 6.51 -5.11 -0.28
CA LEU A 158 5.29 -4.80 0.44
C LEU A 158 4.84 -6.03 1.20
N ARG A 159 4.30 -5.84 2.41
CA ARG A 159 3.76 -6.96 3.18
C ARG A 159 2.46 -7.49 2.59
N GLY A 160 2.16 -8.77 2.84
CA GLY A 160 0.83 -9.33 2.63
C GLY A 160 -0.12 -9.02 3.78
N VAL A 161 -1.38 -9.39 3.61
CA VAL A 161 -2.42 -9.25 4.63
C VAL A 161 -3.28 -10.50 4.71
N VAL A 162 -3.58 -10.91 5.94
CA VAL A 162 -4.63 -11.87 6.26
C VAL A 162 -5.54 -11.25 7.28
N SER A 163 -6.84 -11.25 7.02
CA SER A 163 -7.81 -10.76 7.99
C SER A 163 -9.05 -11.63 8.05
N PHE A 164 -9.69 -11.63 9.21
CA PHE A 164 -10.95 -12.31 9.45
C PHE A 164 -11.64 -11.78 10.69
N LYS A 165 -12.95 -12.03 10.81
CA LYS A 165 -13.70 -11.80 12.04
C LYS A 165 -13.76 -13.10 12.84
N LEU A 166 -13.40 -13.01 14.12
CA LEU A 166 -13.46 -14.09 15.10
C LEU A 166 -14.57 -13.81 16.10
N LYS A 167 -15.61 -14.65 16.10
CA LYS A 167 -16.74 -14.55 17.02
C LYS A 167 -16.73 -15.72 18.02
N VAL A 168 -16.81 -15.41 19.30
CA VAL A 168 -16.94 -16.36 20.40
C VAL A 168 -18.31 -16.17 21.05
N GLU A 169 -19.11 -17.24 21.11
CA GLU A 169 -20.45 -17.27 21.73
C GLU A 169 -20.45 -18.27 22.88
N VAL A 170 -20.91 -17.82 24.05
CA VAL A 170 -20.98 -18.63 25.30
C VAL A 170 -22.40 -18.77 25.84
N LEU A 171 -23.30 -17.88 25.42
CA LEU A 171 -24.72 -17.84 25.84
C LEU A 171 -25.61 -17.52 24.64
N GLN A 172 -26.89 -17.88 24.70
CA GLN A 172 -27.86 -17.48 23.68
C GLN A 172 -28.30 -16.02 23.79
N HIS A 173 -28.31 -15.46 25.01
CA HIS A 173 -28.60 -14.05 25.31
C HIS A 173 -27.82 -13.61 26.56
N PRO A 174 -27.59 -12.33 26.76
CA PRO A 174 -26.94 -11.82 27.97
C PRO A 174 -27.71 -12.15 29.22
N VAL A 175 -27.00 -12.39 30.33
CA VAL A 175 -27.61 -12.71 31.65
C VAL A 175 -26.99 -11.79 32.71
N HIS A 176 -27.70 -11.67 33.87
CA HIS A 176 -27.24 -10.85 34.99
C HIS A 176 -25.88 -11.33 35.50
N SER A 177 -24.85 -10.45 35.48
CA SER A 177 -23.47 -10.80 35.82
C SER A 177 -23.32 -11.32 37.26
N GLY A 178 -24.03 -10.74 38.24
CA GLY A 178 -24.01 -11.18 39.63
C GLY A 178 -24.55 -12.59 39.84
N ILE A 179 -25.37 -13.11 38.91
CA ILE A 179 -25.92 -14.48 38.97
C ILE A 179 -24.98 -15.46 38.22
N ALA A 180 -24.44 -15.06 37.10
CA ALA A 180 -23.76 -15.96 36.17
C ALA A 180 -22.21 -15.95 36.30
N SER A 181 -21.61 -14.87 36.82
CA SER A 181 -20.16 -14.78 36.97
C SER A 181 -19.61 -15.87 37.89
N GLY A 182 -18.52 -16.51 37.47
CA GLY A 182 -17.93 -17.65 38.16
C GLY A 182 -18.58 -19.01 37.79
N ILE A 183 -19.72 -19.01 37.11
CA ILE A 183 -20.40 -20.21 36.61
C ILE A 183 -20.24 -20.29 35.09
N VAL A 184 -20.61 -19.23 34.39
CA VAL A 184 -20.53 -19.14 32.93
C VAL A 184 -19.20 -18.55 32.54
N PRO A 185 -18.46 -19.15 31.58
CA PRO A 185 -17.23 -18.55 31.04
C PRO A 185 -17.53 -17.21 30.35
N SER A 186 -16.69 -16.22 30.55
CA SER A 186 -16.82 -14.96 29.80
C SER A 186 -16.40 -15.16 28.34
N SER A 187 -17.23 -14.69 27.39
CA SER A 187 -16.89 -14.72 25.96
C SER A 187 -15.58 -13.99 25.67
N PHE A 188 -15.30 -12.89 26.40
CA PHE A 188 -14.06 -12.15 26.28
C PHE A 188 -12.85 -12.88 26.90
N ALA A 189 -13.05 -13.66 27.99
CA ALA A 189 -11.98 -14.49 28.54
C ALA A 189 -11.58 -15.60 27.57
N VAL A 190 -12.54 -16.28 26.96
CA VAL A 190 -12.28 -17.27 25.90
C VAL A 190 -11.58 -16.61 24.71
N MET A 191 -12.04 -15.43 24.28
CA MET A 191 -11.40 -14.67 23.19
C MET A 191 -9.93 -14.38 23.49
N ARG A 192 -9.61 -13.92 24.71
CA ARG A 192 -8.21 -13.66 25.13
C ARG A 192 -7.35 -14.92 25.04
N GLU A 193 -7.86 -16.07 25.46
CA GLU A 193 -7.13 -17.35 25.39
C GLU A 193 -6.89 -17.77 23.92
N LEU A 194 -7.82 -17.47 23.01
CA LEU A 194 -7.62 -17.72 21.58
C LEU A 194 -6.61 -16.74 20.98
N LEU A 195 -6.62 -15.46 21.37
CA LEU A 195 -5.62 -14.48 20.94
C LEU A 195 -4.22 -14.85 21.44
N ASP A 196 -4.08 -15.36 22.66
CA ASP A 196 -2.81 -15.82 23.22
C ASP A 196 -2.17 -16.98 22.42
N ARG A 197 -2.92 -17.67 21.56
CA ARG A 197 -2.39 -18.67 20.62
C ARG A 197 -1.79 -18.05 19.38
N LEU A 198 -2.25 -16.84 19.02
CA LEU A 198 -1.85 -16.12 17.82
C LEU A 198 -0.63 -15.22 18.06
N GLU A 199 -0.62 -14.53 19.20
CA GLU A 199 0.41 -13.54 19.52
C GLU A 199 0.87 -13.66 20.99
N ASP A 200 2.12 -13.37 21.25
CA ASP A 200 2.64 -13.13 22.59
C ASP A 200 2.37 -11.67 22.99
N PRO A 201 1.47 -11.39 23.94
CA PRO A 201 1.10 -10.02 24.27
C PRO A 201 2.26 -9.20 24.87
N ALA A 202 3.26 -9.85 25.48
CA ALA A 202 4.40 -9.16 26.08
C ALA A 202 5.37 -8.62 25.01
N THR A 203 5.58 -9.39 23.93
CA THR A 203 6.55 -9.06 22.87
C THR A 203 5.90 -8.58 21.57
N GLY A 204 4.61 -8.85 21.38
CA GLY A 204 3.89 -8.65 20.11
C GLY A 204 4.36 -9.59 19.00
N ARG A 205 5.01 -10.71 19.36
CA ARG A 205 5.45 -11.69 18.37
C ARG A 205 4.30 -12.64 18.03
N VAL A 206 4.00 -12.78 16.75
CA VAL A 206 3.09 -13.81 16.25
C VAL A 206 3.67 -15.18 16.54
N LYS A 207 2.85 -16.08 17.13
CA LYS A 207 3.28 -17.42 17.58
C LYS A 207 3.16 -18.49 16.51
N LEU A 208 2.56 -18.17 15.37
CA LEU A 208 2.34 -19.11 14.27
C LEU A 208 3.64 -19.29 13.46
N PRO A 209 4.27 -20.50 13.47
CA PRO A 209 5.59 -20.68 12.86
C PRO A 209 5.63 -20.38 11.36
N SER A 210 4.58 -20.73 10.62
CA SER A 210 4.54 -20.49 9.16
C SER A 210 4.42 -19.00 8.79
N PHE A 211 4.17 -18.11 9.75
CA PHE A 211 4.12 -16.67 9.52
C PHE A 211 5.50 -16.03 9.44
N HIS A 212 6.55 -16.73 9.83
CA HIS A 212 7.89 -16.18 9.86
C HIS A 212 8.71 -16.65 8.65
N VAL A 213 9.41 -15.70 8.04
CA VAL A 213 10.42 -15.95 7.02
C VAL A 213 11.73 -15.30 7.44
N GLU A 214 12.84 -15.85 7.03
CA GLU A 214 14.14 -15.20 7.22
C GLU A 214 14.27 -14.01 6.28
N LEU A 215 14.82 -12.90 6.78
CA LEU A 215 15.19 -11.75 5.96
C LEU A 215 16.34 -12.18 5.02
N PRO A 216 16.14 -12.16 3.69
CA PRO A 216 17.21 -12.50 2.76
C PRO A 216 18.42 -11.61 2.92
N GLU A 217 19.63 -12.16 2.71
CA GLU A 217 20.87 -11.40 2.95
C GLU A 217 21.00 -10.18 2.03
N GLU A 218 20.54 -10.31 0.78
CA GLU A 218 20.49 -9.18 -0.16
C GLU A 218 19.60 -8.03 0.33
N HIS A 219 18.53 -8.33 1.07
CA HIS A 219 17.64 -7.33 1.65
C HIS A 219 18.13 -6.79 3.00
N ARG A 220 18.94 -7.57 3.71
CA ARG A 220 19.53 -7.16 4.99
C ARG A 220 20.42 -5.93 4.84
N GLU A 221 21.28 -5.90 3.83
CA GLU A 221 22.16 -4.75 3.57
C GLU A 221 21.38 -3.52 3.12
N THR A 222 20.35 -3.71 2.28
CA THR A 222 19.41 -2.64 1.90
C THR A 222 18.71 -2.06 3.13
N LEU A 223 18.19 -2.92 4.00
CA LEU A 223 17.49 -2.49 5.22
C LEU A 223 18.41 -1.75 6.19
N LYS A 224 19.66 -2.21 6.35
CA LYS A 224 20.67 -1.49 7.15
C LYS A 224 20.90 -0.09 6.61
N ARG A 225 21.12 0.01 5.28
CA ARG A 225 21.34 1.29 4.63
C ARG A 225 20.16 2.22 4.77
N CYS A 226 18.93 1.72 4.59
CA CYS A 226 17.72 2.47 4.81
C CYS A 226 17.62 2.95 6.26
N ALA A 227 17.85 2.07 7.25
CA ALA A 227 17.82 2.40 8.66
C ALA A 227 18.88 3.44 9.07
N GLU A 228 20.08 3.42 8.47
CA GLU A 228 21.11 4.42 8.68
C GLU A 228 20.67 5.81 8.21
N ILE A 229 19.97 5.89 7.06
CA ILE A 229 19.50 7.16 6.50
C ILE A 229 18.31 7.70 7.30
N VAL A 230 17.32 6.85 7.56
CA VAL A 230 16.09 7.22 8.27
C VAL A 230 16.35 7.51 9.75
N GLY A 231 17.27 6.76 10.38
CA GLY A 231 17.65 6.95 11.77
C GLY A 231 16.46 6.84 12.72
N GLN A 232 16.41 7.70 13.74
CA GLN A 232 15.37 7.67 14.77
C GLN A 232 13.96 7.97 14.24
N HIS A 233 13.82 8.58 13.04
CA HIS A 233 12.51 8.81 12.42
C HIS A 233 11.73 7.50 12.16
N ALA A 234 12.44 6.37 12.05
CA ALA A 234 11.82 5.05 11.92
C ALA A 234 10.94 4.63 13.12
N VAL A 235 11.13 5.26 14.27
CA VAL A 235 10.42 4.95 15.52
C VAL A 235 9.63 6.14 16.08
N GLU A 236 9.54 7.24 15.35
CA GLU A 236 8.80 8.43 15.76
C GLU A 236 7.31 8.28 15.41
N PHE A 237 6.50 8.13 16.44
CA PHE A 237 5.05 8.10 16.37
C PHE A 237 4.46 8.99 17.49
N PRO A 238 3.20 9.43 17.38
CA PRO A 238 2.56 10.24 18.41
C PRO A 238 2.20 9.41 19.65
N TYR A 239 3.23 8.94 20.38
CA TYR A 239 3.07 8.13 21.57
C TYR A 239 2.32 8.88 22.68
N ALA A 240 1.50 8.17 23.45
CA ALA A 240 0.80 8.71 24.61
C ALA A 240 1.62 8.47 25.90
N GLY A 241 1.80 9.53 26.69
CA GLY A 241 2.56 9.46 27.95
C GLY A 241 4.00 8.98 27.73
N ASP A 242 4.43 8.05 28.56
CA ASP A 242 5.79 7.46 28.51
C ASP A 242 5.81 6.14 27.69
N THR A 243 4.90 5.97 26.72
CA THR A 243 4.90 4.77 25.88
C THR A 243 6.14 4.75 25.00
N GLU A 244 6.84 3.63 25.00
CA GLU A 244 8.04 3.40 24.18
C GLU A 244 7.75 2.51 22.97
N PRO A 245 8.52 2.65 21.87
CA PRO A 245 8.45 1.72 20.75
C PRO A 245 8.90 0.31 21.19
N ARG A 246 8.43 -0.73 20.51
CA ARG A 246 8.86 -2.11 20.78
C ARG A 246 10.36 -2.36 20.54
N SER A 247 11.01 -1.51 19.78
CA SER A 247 12.46 -1.42 19.60
C SER A 247 12.83 0.04 19.34
N SER A 248 13.86 0.54 20.02
CA SER A 248 14.46 1.85 19.76
C SER A 248 15.58 1.79 18.70
N ASP A 249 15.97 0.60 18.28
CA ASP A 249 16.92 0.40 17.18
C ASP A 249 16.20 0.53 15.82
N PRO A 250 16.60 1.48 14.96
CA PRO A 250 15.94 1.72 13.68
C PRO A 250 15.91 0.49 12.77
N PHE A 251 17.00 -0.29 12.70
CA PHE A 251 17.04 -1.50 11.88
C PHE A 251 16.04 -2.54 12.35
N GLU A 252 16.01 -2.83 13.66
CA GLU A 252 15.07 -3.80 14.23
C GLU A 252 13.62 -3.31 14.12
N ALA A 253 13.36 -2.01 14.30
CA ALA A 253 12.04 -1.42 14.12
C ALA A 253 11.55 -1.56 12.67
N MET A 254 12.38 -1.21 11.69
CA MET A 254 12.04 -1.33 10.27
C MET A 254 11.90 -2.80 9.85
N LYS A 255 12.76 -3.70 10.34
CA LYS A 255 12.63 -5.14 10.09
C LYS A 255 11.30 -5.68 10.61
N ARG A 256 10.89 -5.30 11.83
CA ARG A 256 9.59 -5.67 12.41
C ARG A 256 8.43 -5.13 11.57
N ASN A 257 8.55 -3.90 11.08
CA ASN A 257 7.51 -3.27 10.27
C ASN A 257 7.38 -3.87 8.88
N THR A 258 8.46 -4.37 8.26
CA THR A 258 8.49 -4.72 6.84
C THR A 258 8.67 -6.22 6.57
N TRP A 259 9.35 -6.97 7.44
CA TRP A 259 9.71 -8.37 7.23
C TRP A 259 9.26 -9.33 8.34
N GLU A 260 8.67 -8.82 9.43
CA GLU A 260 8.09 -9.68 10.47
C GLU A 260 6.56 -9.60 10.45
N PRO A 261 5.86 -10.70 10.84
CA PRO A 261 4.41 -10.67 10.95
C PRO A 261 3.99 -9.83 12.16
N SER A 262 2.83 -9.20 12.06
CA SER A 262 2.21 -8.50 13.17
C SER A 262 0.70 -8.73 13.19
N LEU A 263 0.08 -8.73 14.37
CA LEU A 263 -1.35 -8.81 14.56
C LEU A 263 -1.89 -7.45 15.03
N SER A 264 -2.99 -7.01 14.42
CA SER A 264 -3.76 -5.85 14.84
C SER A 264 -5.23 -6.23 15.04
N ILE A 265 -5.86 -5.66 16.06
CA ILE A 265 -7.29 -5.75 16.30
C ILE A 265 -7.92 -4.46 15.77
N LEU A 266 -8.69 -4.57 14.67
CA LEU A 266 -9.23 -3.42 13.94
C LEU A 266 -10.64 -3.02 14.40
N GLY A 267 -11.34 -3.90 15.11
CA GLY A 267 -12.68 -3.61 15.59
C GLY A 267 -13.18 -4.65 16.58
N ALA A 268 -14.20 -4.29 17.35
CA ALA A 268 -14.80 -5.16 18.37
C ALA A 268 -16.32 -4.96 18.45
N ASP A 269 -17.06 -6.07 18.51
CA ASP A 269 -18.49 -6.11 18.80
C ASP A 269 -18.76 -6.92 20.09
N GLY A 270 -19.89 -6.62 20.76
CA GLY A 270 -20.26 -7.27 22.02
C GLY A 270 -19.57 -6.67 23.26
N LEU A 271 -18.78 -5.60 23.08
CA LEU A 271 -18.19 -4.79 24.13
C LEU A 271 -18.76 -3.36 24.01
N PRO A 272 -19.84 -3.02 24.73
CA PRO A 272 -20.43 -1.69 24.67
C PRO A 272 -19.46 -0.63 25.20
N SER A 273 -19.71 0.61 24.86
CA SER A 273 -19.00 1.75 25.45
C SER A 273 -19.13 1.75 26.98
N THR A 274 -18.18 2.36 27.67
CA THR A 274 -18.25 2.43 29.16
C THR A 274 -19.47 3.18 29.66
N SER A 275 -20.00 4.12 28.86
CA SER A 275 -21.25 4.84 29.16
C SER A 275 -22.51 3.98 29.02
N GLU A 276 -22.44 2.88 28.27
CA GLU A 276 -23.52 1.91 28.05
C GLU A 276 -23.29 0.61 28.86
N ALA A 277 -22.31 0.61 29.73
CA ALA A 277 -22.00 -0.54 30.58
C ALA A 277 -23.18 -0.90 31.49
N SER A 278 -23.44 -2.17 31.63
CA SER A 278 -24.51 -2.70 32.44
C SER A 278 -24.08 -4.00 33.13
N ALA A 279 -24.76 -4.37 34.24
CA ALA A 279 -24.43 -5.56 35.02
C ALA A 279 -24.82 -6.87 34.27
N LEU A 280 -24.36 -7.03 33.05
CA LEU A 280 -24.60 -8.19 32.18
C LEU A 280 -23.35 -8.96 31.86
N LEU A 281 -23.41 -10.28 31.93
CA LEU A 281 -22.45 -11.18 31.29
C LEU A 281 -22.85 -11.28 29.80
N ARG A 282 -21.92 -10.94 28.92
CA ARG A 282 -22.18 -10.89 27.48
C ARG A 282 -22.30 -12.26 26.86
N ALA A 283 -23.24 -12.39 25.93
CA ALA A 283 -23.46 -13.67 25.24
C ALA A 283 -22.37 -13.99 24.24
N SER A 284 -21.77 -12.97 23.61
CA SER A 284 -20.73 -13.13 22.62
C SER A 284 -19.76 -11.94 22.60
N THR A 285 -18.58 -12.17 22.04
CA THR A 285 -17.58 -11.17 21.68
C THR A 285 -17.08 -11.46 20.28
N THR A 286 -16.98 -10.43 19.42
CA THR A 286 -16.41 -10.53 18.07
C THR A 286 -15.26 -9.56 17.95
N LEU A 287 -14.15 -9.99 17.35
CA LEU A 287 -13.03 -9.12 17.01
C LEU A 287 -12.72 -9.23 15.51
N ALA A 288 -12.43 -8.09 14.91
CA ALA A 288 -11.84 -8.02 13.56
C ALA A 288 -10.33 -8.08 13.68
N LEU A 289 -9.74 -9.16 13.22
CA LEU A 289 -8.30 -9.43 13.29
C LEU A 289 -7.64 -9.19 11.93
N SER A 290 -6.48 -8.56 11.94
CA SER A 290 -5.68 -8.34 10.74
C SER A 290 -4.23 -8.65 11.03
N PHE A 291 -3.66 -9.57 10.26
CA PHE A 291 -2.24 -9.86 10.26
C PHE A 291 -1.57 -9.19 9.06
N ARG A 292 -0.46 -8.54 9.29
CA ARG A 292 0.49 -8.22 8.23
C ARG A 292 1.48 -9.38 8.10
N LEU A 293 1.78 -9.77 6.87
CA LEU A 293 2.61 -10.93 6.56
C LEU A 293 3.91 -10.51 5.87
N PRO A 294 5.03 -11.21 6.11
CA PRO A 294 6.24 -11.01 5.31
C PRO A 294 5.98 -11.11 3.80
N PRO A 295 6.76 -10.40 2.95
CA PRO A 295 6.48 -10.26 1.51
C PRO A 295 6.39 -11.58 0.73
N ARG A 296 7.15 -12.61 1.11
CA ARG A 296 7.27 -13.89 0.38
C ARG A 296 6.34 -14.99 0.89
N LEU A 297 5.43 -14.66 1.79
CA LEU A 297 4.62 -15.67 2.48
C LEU A 297 3.34 -16.01 1.70
N ASP A 298 2.97 -17.30 1.71
CA ASP A 298 1.69 -17.76 1.18
C ASP A 298 0.55 -17.37 2.12
N ALA A 299 -0.21 -16.37 1.73
CA ALA A 299 -1.30 -15.81 2.54
C ALA A 299 -2.45 -16.81 2.76
N GLN A 300 -2.75 -17.70 1.81
CA GLN A 300 -3.80 -18.70 1.96
C GLN A 300 -3.41 -19.76 3.00
N ARG A 301 -2.15 -20.18 2.98
CA ARG A 301 -1.61 -21.08 4.00
C ARG A 301 -1.61 -20.42 5.37
N ALA A 302 -1.21 -19.16 5.46
CA ALA A 302 -1.22 -18.40 6.70
C ALA A 302 -2.64 -18.26 7.27
N LEU A 303 -3.63 -17.91 6.42
CA LEU A 303 -5.03 -17.83 6.82
C LEU A 303 -5.52 -19.19 7.39
N SER A 304 -5.21 -20.28 6.70
CA SER A 304 -5.62 -21.63 7.13
C SER A 304 -5.03 -22.01 8.49
N GLU A 305 -3.76 -21.67 8.75
CA GLU A 305 -3.11 -21.92 10.03
C GLU A 305 -3.72 -21.06 11.15
N ALA A 306 -3.93 -19.76 10.90
CA ALA A 306 -4.57 -18.86 11.88
C ALA A 306 -5.98 -19.34 12.27
N ILE A 307 -6.80 -19.74 11.28
CA ILE A 307 -8.14 -20.31 11.53
C ILE A 307 -8.02 -21.58 12.36
N SER A 308 -7.12 -22.49 12.01
CA SER A 308 -6.92 -23.74 12.76
C SER A 308 -6.53 -23.47 14.21
N ALA A 309 -5.67 -22.51 14.49
CA ALA A 309 -5.24 -22.15 15.83
C ALA A 309 -6.40 -21.68 16.73
N VAL A 310 -7.40 -20.99 16.16
CA VAL A 310 -8.52 -20.45 16.93
C VAL A 310 -9.78 -21.35 16.92
N THR A 311 -9.85 -22.36 16.05
CA THR A 311 -11.00 -23.26 15.95
C THR A 311 -10.74 -24.66 16.51
N THR A 312 -9.49 -24.98 16.89
CA THR A 312 -9.14 -26.27 17.48
C THR A 312 -9.05 -26.18 19.00
N ASN A 313 -9.52 -27.20 19.72
CA ASN A 313 -9.47 -27.27 21.19
C ASN A 313 -10.02 -26.00 21.86
N ILE A 314 -11.24 -25.64 21.51
CA ILE A 314 -11.90 -24.41 21.96
C ILE A 314 -12.11 -24.42 23.47
N PRO A 315 -11.65 -23.38 24.23
CA PRO A 315 -11.82 -23.30 25.67
C PRO A 315 -13.29 -23.34 26.06
N SER A 316 -13.63 -24.05 27.12
CA SER A 316 -14.98 -24.23 27.63
C SER A 316 -15.99 -24.73 26.59
N HIS A 317 -15.55 -25.34 25.51
CA HIS A 317 -16.41 -25.75 24.39
C HIS A 317 -17.31 -24.63 23.85
N ALA A 318 -16.86 -23.37 23.93
CA ALA A 318 -17.59 -22.22 23.41
C ALA A 318 -17.81 -22.37 21.90
N LYS A 319 -18.87 -21.75 21.39
CA LYS A 319 -19.10 -21.72 19.95
C LYS A 319 -18.20 -20.65 19.31
N VAL A 320 -17.33 -21.06 18.41
CA VAL A 320 -16.44 -20.16 17.65
C VAL A 320 -16.84 -20.15 16.19
N THR A 321 -16.94 -18.96 15.61
CA THR A 321 -17.21 -18.75 14.19
C THR A 321 -16.16 -17.78 13.61
N VAL A 322 -15.61 -18.14 12.44
CA VAL A 322 -14.68 -17.30 11.68
C VAL A 322 -15.33 -16.96 10.35
N TYR A 323 -15.34 -15.69 9.97
CA TYR A 323 -15.99 -15.19 8.75
C TYR A 323 -15.32 -13.91 8.24
N ASP A 324 -15.75 -13.38 7.09
CA ASP A 324 -15.16 -12.22 6.38
C ASP A 324 -13.66 -12.43 6.15
N LEU A 325 -13.34 -13.50 5.45
CA LEU A 325 -11.95 -13.94 5.22
C LEU A 325 -11.31 -13.15 4.09
N ARG A 326 -10.10 -12.64 4.33
CA ARG A 326 -9.24 -12.03 3.32
C ARG A 326 -7.85 -12.62 3.43
N ALA A 327 -7.22 -12.92 2.28
CA ALA A 327 -5.84 -13.37 2.22
C ALA A 327 -5.18 -12.86 0.94
N GLU A 328 -4.26 -11.95 1.09
CA GLU A 328 -3.49 -11.33 0.00
C GLU A 328 -2.00 -11.48 0.28
N GLY A 329 -1.28 -12.06 -0.68
CA GLY A 329 0.16 -12.21 -0.59
C GLY A 329 0.87 -10.86 -0.68
N GLY A 330 2.05 -10.79 -0.07
CA GLY A 330 2.92 -9.64 -0.23
C GLY A 330 3.59 -9.61 -1.61
N PHE A 331 4.39 -8.58 -1.81
CA PHE A 331 5.15 -8.37 -3.02
C PHE A 331 6.63 -8.23 -2.68
N ASP A 332 7.48 -8.88 -3.48
CA ASP A 332 8.93 -8.73 -3.46
C ASP A 332 9.37 -8.50 -4.91
N ALA A 333 9.83 -7.28 -5.20
CA ALA A 333 10.17 -6.86 -6.54
C ALA A 333 11.35 -7.68 -7.08
N PRO A 334 11.30 -8.11 -8.35
CA PRO A 334 12.47 -8.67 -8.99
C PRO A 334 13.59 -7.60 -9.09
N ALA A 335 14.83 -8.05 -9.21
CA ALA A 335 15.94 -7.15 -9.43
C ALA A 335 15.69 -6.27 -10.66
N LEU A 336 15.99 -4.98 -10.55
CA LEU A 336 15.89 -4.05 -11.68
C LEU A 336 16.84 -4.48 -12.81
N ALA A 337 16.40 -4.30 -14.05
CA ALA A 337 17.30 -4.38 -15.18
C ALA A 337 18.48 -3.40 -14.98
N PRO A 338 19.74 -3.81 -15.26
CA PRO A 338 20.92 -2.97 -14.98
C PRO A 338 20.86 -1.57 -15.62
N TRP A 339 20.35 -1.47 -16.84
CA TRP A 339 20.19 -0.18 -17.52
C TRP A 339 19.19 0.73 -16.79
N LEU A 340 18.09 0.18 -16.27
CA LEU A 340 17.07 0.94 -15.55
C LEU A 340 17.63 1.43 -14.20
N LYS A 341 18.28 0.55 -13.44
CA LYS A 341 18.94 0.93 -12.18
C LYS A 341 19.91 2.09 -12.38
N ASN A 342 20.80 1.97 -13.40
CA ASN A 342 21.77 3.02 -13.72
C ASN A 342 21.08 4.33 -14.14
N SER A 343 19.99 4.23 -14.90
CA SER A 343 19.23 5.41 -15.35
C SER A 343 18.58 6.14 -14.18
N ILE A 344 17.92 5.41 -13.28
CA ILE A 344 17.28 6.00 -12.09
C ILE A 344 18.34 6.62 -11.18
N ASP A 345 19.45 5.90 -10.93
CA ASP A 345 20.55 6.38 -10.09
C ASP A 345 21.16 7.68 -10.62
N LYS A 346 21.44 7.72 -11.93
CA LYS A 346 21.92 8.92 -12.60
C LYS A 346 20.91 10.07 -12.51
N ALA A 347 19.63 9.79 -12.81
CA ALA A 347 18.59 10.82 -12.79
C ALA A 347 18.38 11.37 -11.36
N SER A 348 18.35 10.49 -10.33
CA SER A 348 18.27 10.92 -8.94
C SER A 348 19.46 11.80 -8.54
N THR A 349 20.67 11.39 -8.87
CA THR A 349 21.89 12.16 -8.57
C THR A 349 21.88 13.53 -9.25
N GLU A 350 21.48 13.60 -10.52
CA GLU A 350 21.45 14.86 -11.28
C GLU A 350 20.36 15.83 -10.81
N VAL A 351 19.21 15.33 -10.37
CA VAL A 351 18.04 16.14 -10.00
C VAL A 351 17.97 16.43 -8.50
N PHE A 352 18.30 15.45 -7.67
CA PHE A 352 18.23 15.56 -6.22
C PHE A 352 19.58 15.78 -5.54
N GLY A 353 20.70 15.51 -6.23
CA GLY A 353 22.05 15.58 -5.66
C GLY A 353 22.48 14.32 -4.89
N HIS A 354 21.60 13.32 -4.80
CA HIS A 354 21.83 12.06 -4.12
C HIS A 354 21.47 10.86 -5.00
N PRO A 355 22.19 9.73 -4.88
CA PRO A 355 21.84 8.50 -5.57
C PRO A 355 20.48 7.97 -5.09
N VAL A 356 19.88 7.08 -5.89
CA VAL A 356 18.67 6.35 -5.51
C VAL A 356 18.94 5.46 -4.30
N GLU A 357 17.97 5.39 -3.39
CA GLU A 357 18.00 4.45 -2.28
C GLU A 357 16.79 3.51 -2.33
N PHE A 358 16.93 2.36 -1.70
CA PHE A 358 15.90 1.34 -1.68
C PHE A 358 15.29 1.21 -0.30
N CYS A 359 13.98 0.95 -0.27
CA CYS A 359 13.25 0.75 0.97
C CYS A 359 12.29 -0.44 0.88
N PHE A 360 11.70 -0.77 2.00
CA PHE A 360 10.66 -1.77 2.16
C PHE A 360 9.49 -1.12 2.89
N GLU A 361 8.27 -1.55 2.58
CA GLU A 361 7.09 -0.96 3.21
C GLU A 361 6.27 -1.97 4.00
N GLY A 362 5.74 -1.49 5.12
CA GLY A 362 4.83 -2.23 5.98
C GLY A 362 3.41 -2.31 5.45
N ALA A 363 3.07 -1.50 4.46
CA ALA A 363 1.78 -1.50 3.79
C ALA A 363 1.61 -2.71 2.85
N SER A 364 0.40 -2.91 2.34
CA SER A 364 0.07 -3.96 1.38
C SER A 364 -0.69 -3.33 0.23
N ILE A 365 -0.21 -3.52 -1.00
CA ILE A 365 -0.88 -3.16 -2.24
C ILE A 365 -1.11 -4.45 -3.01
N GLY A 366 -2.35 -4.93 -3.01
CA GLY A 366 -2.71 -6.23 -3.59
C GLY A 366 -2.44 -6.34 -5.08
N THR A 367 -2.51 -5.23 -5.78
CA THR A 367 -2.40 -5.10 -7.24
C THR A 367 -1.02 -5.42 -7.81
N MET A 368 0.04 -5.25 -7.02
CA MET A 368 1.43 -5.50 -7.47
C MET A 368 1.65 -6.92 -7.99
N ARG A 369 0.98 -7.89 -7.40
CA ARG A 369 1.04 -9.29 -7.84
C ARG A 369 0.36 -9.49 -9.18
N ASP A 370 -0.75 -8.80 -9.42
CA ASP A 370 -1.50 -8.90 -10.67
C ASP A 370 -0.71 -8.28 -11.82
N PHE A 371 -0.05 -7.14 -11.59
CA PHE A 371 0.89 -6.56 -12.55
C PHE A 371 2.06 -7.49 -12.86
N ARG A 372 2.67 -8.10 -11.86
CA ARG A 372 3.78 -9.05 -12.07
C ARG A 372 3.34 -10.27 -12.87
N THR A 373 2.12 -10.76 -12.62
CA THR A 373 1.57 -11.90 -13.35
C THR A 373 1.25 -11.53 -14.79
N THR A 374 0.71 -10.34 -15.02
CA THR A 374 0.30 -9.85 -16.34
C THR A 374 1.51 -9.47 -17.19
N PHE A 375 2.52 -8.83 -16.61
CA PHE A 375 3.71 -8.32 -17.30
C PHE A 375 5.01 -8.87 -16.68
N PRO A 376 5.28 -10.18 -16.78
CA PRO A 376 6.37 -10.83 -16.07
C PRO A 376 7.78 -10.37 -16.46
N ASN A 377 7.91 -9.72 -17.62
CA ASN A 377 9.19 -9.22 -18.16
C ASN A 377 9.40 -7.71 -17.93
N ALA A 378 8.53 -7.05 -17.19
CA ALA A 378 8.68 -5.65 -16.85
C ALA A 378 9.53 -5.48 -15.57
N SER A 379 10.37 -4.46 -15.54
CA SER A 379 11.03 -4.00 -14.32
C SER A 379 10.11 -3.01 -13.58
N PHE A 380 10.08 -3.07 -12.26
CA PHE A 380 9.22 -2.23 -11.45
C PHE A 380 9.95 -0.96 -11.02
N PHE A 381 9.46 0.18 -11.44
CA PHE A 381 9.88 1.50 -10.94
C PHE A 381 8.84 1.97 -9.92
N ASN A 382 8.97 1.44 -8.70
CA ASN A 382 8.05 1.64 -7.60
C ASN A 382 8.55 2.79 -6.72
N THR A 383 7.91 3.94 -6.81
CA THR A 383 8.23 5.14 -6.04
C THR A 383 6.96 5.94 -5.76
N GLY A 384 7.09 7.04 -5.05
CA GLY A 384 5.92 7.88 -4.77
C GLY A 384 6.30 9.15 -4.02
N VAL A 385 5.33 9.65 -3.26
CA VAL A 385 5.45 10.90 -2.50
C VAL A 385 5.00 10.73 -1.04
N LEU A 386 4.57 9.52 -0.63
CA LEU A 386 3.94 9.29 0.67
C LEU A 386 5.00 9.25 1.78
N GLY A 387 5.37 10.40 2.30
CA GLY A 387 6.29 10.56 3.43
C GLY A 387 5.57 10.82 4.76
N ALA A 388 6.33 11.11 5.78
CA ALA A 388 5.81 11.32 7.14
C ALA A 388 4.96 12.60 7.30
N LYS A 389 4.96 13.50 6.31
CA LYS A 389 4.26 14.80 6.38
C LYS A 389 3.06 14.91 5.44
N GLU A 390 2.82 13.89 4.64
CA GLU A 390 1.74 13.89 3.64
C GLU A 390 0.38 13.59 4.25
N ASN A 391 0.34 12.95 5.42
CA ASN A 391 -0.89 12.61 6.13
C ASN A 391 -1.91 11.85 5.26
N ALA A 392 -1.43 10.94 4.40
CA ALA A 392 -2.31 10.08 3.63
C ALA A 392 -3.37 9.43 4.55
N HIS A 393 -4.64 9.38 4.12
CA HIS A 393 -5.80 8.91 4.86
C HIS A 393 -6.19 9.74 6.11
N ALA A 394 -5.40 10.75 6.47
CA ALA A 394 -5.64 11.61 7.64
C ALA A 394 -6.07 13.04 7.24
N PRO A 395 -6.50 13.90 8.19
CA PRO A 395 -6.68 15.33 7.92
C PRO A 395 -5.37 16.00 7.52
N ASP A 396 -5.49 17.10 6.78
CA ASP A 396 -4.36 17.90 6.26
C ASP A 396 -3.46 17.11 5.30
N GLU A 397 -4.04 16.14 4.58
CA GLU A 397 -3.33 15.47 3.49
C GLU A 397 -2.79 16.50 2.50
N SER A 398 -1.53 16.33 2.09
CA SER A 398 -0.85 17.32 1.26
C SER A 398 0.25 16.74 0.39
N LEU A 399 0.44 17.33 -0.79
CA LEU A 399 1.44 16.99 -1.78
C LEU A 399 2.58 18.01 -1.77
N PRO A 400 3.87 17.60 -1.59
CA PRO A 400 5.02 18.49 -1.64
C PRO A 400 5.36 18.87 -3.09
N LEU A 401 4.99 20.08 -3.54
CA LEU A 401 5.09 20.49 -4.94
C LEU A 401 6.53 20.43 -5.49
N SER A 402 7.52 20.89 -4.73
CA SER A 402 8.91 20.88 -5.17
C SER A 402 9.49 19.47 -5.33
N TYR A 403 9.01 18.51 -4.55
CA TYR A 403 9.42 17.11 -4.71
C TYR A 403 8.79 16.50 -5.96
N VAL A 404 7.50 16.74 -6.19
CA VAL A 404 6.79 16.24 -7.38
C VAL A 404 7.37 16.80 -8.67
N GLU A 405 7.74 18.08 -8.70
CA GLU A 405 8.44 18.68 -9.85
C GLU A 405 9.74 17.92 -10.17
N ARG A 406 10.56 17.66 -9.16
CA ARG A 406 11.81 16.88 -9.32
C ARG A 406 11.54 15.43 -9.69
N LEU A 407 10.55 14.78 -9.06
CA LEU A 407 10.11 13.41 -9.42
C LEU A 407 9.68 13.34 -10.88
N THR A 408 8.90 14.32 -11.35
CA THR A 408 8.48 14.42 -12.76
C THR A 408 9.66 14.49 -13.70
N GLU A 409 10.71 15.26 -13.37
CA GLU A 409 11.93 15.34 -14.16
C GLU A 409 12.69 14.00 -14.16
N VAL A 410 12.79 13.32 -13.02
CA VAL A 410 13.41 11.97 -12.96
C VAL A 410 12.65 10.99 -13.84
N ILE A 411 11.32 10.97 -13.78
CA ILE A 411 10.48 10.11 -14.64
C ILE A 411 10.77 10.40 -16.12
N ALA A 412 10.77 11.67 -16.52
CA ALA A 412 11.09 12.04 -17.90
C ALA A 412 12.45 11.53 -18.36
N ARG A 413 13.49 11.68 -17.52
CA ARG A 413 14.86 11.21 -17.82
C ARG A 413 14.93 9.69 -17.93
N VAL A 414 14.25 8.96 -17.04
CA VAL A 414 14.18 7.49 -17.06
C VAL A 414 13.47 7.00 -18.31
N VAL A 415 12.30 7.57 -18.64
CA VAL A 415 11.54 7.22 -19.86
C VAL A 415 12.37 7.45 -21.12
N ALA A 416 13.08 8.58 -21.22
CA ALA A 416 13.95 8.89 -22.37
C ALA A 416 15.18 7.97 -22.47
N SER A 417 15.50 7.20 -21.43
CA SER A 417 16.64 6.29 -21.40
C SER A 417 16.30 4.84 -21.76
N VAL A 418 15.02 4.56 -22.06
CA VAL A 418 14.60 3.21 -22.50
C VAL A 418 15.43 2.81 -23.71
N PRO A 419 16.05 1.62 -23.72
CA PRO A 419 16.82 1.16 -24.86
C PRO A 419 15.98 1.02 -26.12
N LEU A 420 16.56 1.37 -27.26
CA LEU A 420 15.96 1.05 -28.56
C LEU A 420 15.99 -0.47 -28.77
N GLU A 421 14.94 -1.05 -29.34
CA GLU A 421 15.02 -2.42 -29.84
C GLU A 421 15.89 -2.43 -31.10
N GLU A 422 16.84 -3.37 -31.17
CA GLU A 422 17.57 -3.62 -32.40
C GLU A 422 16.60 -4.12 -33.48
N ALA A 423 16.66 -3.53 -34.66
CA ALA A 423 15.78 -3.81 -35.78
C ALA A 423 15.98 -5.23 -36.35
#